data_d745f2520d2dcd992af021e7528f6788
#
_entry.id   d745f2520d2dcd992af021e7528f6788
#
_cell.length_a   1.000
_cell.length_b   1.000
_cell.length_c   1.000
_cell.angle_alpha   90.00
_cell.angle_beta   90.00
_cell.angle_gamma   90.00
#
_symmetry.space_group_name_H-M   'P 1'
#
loop_
_entity.id
_entity.type
_entity.pdbx_description
1 polymer ?
#
loop_
_entity_poly.entity_id
_entity_poly.type
_entity_poly.pdbx_seq_one_letter_code
_entity_poly.pdbx_strand_id
1 'polypeptide(L)'
;KQAIKKQFAGYASPTVVRLLQENPALIKDGMKKEVSICFSDLRGFTPLGESFGDDVKGLTNIMNSYMDAITQPVLDADGMIIKYIGDASMHVHNAPIEDKHHPRTAVQCGLDMLRAVEKFNDKIVAEGRPPVGMGAGINTGLGYLGEMGSTARHSYDVLGDSVSTAARIESKCKEYGC
;
A
#
# COMPACT_ATOMS: atom_id res chain seq x y z
N LYS A 1 0.31 2.53 24.53
CA LYS A 1 0.58 1.28 23.78
C LYS A 1 -0.65 0.80 23.00
N GLN A 2 -1.86 0.77 23.60
CA GLN A 2 -3.10 0.38 22.90
C GLN A 2 -3.49 1.33 21.76
N ALA A 3 -3.28 2.65 21.92
CA ALA A 3 -3.57 3.63 20.88
C ALA A 3 -2.76 3.38 19.60
N ILE A 4 -1.45 3.12 19.74
CA ILE A 4 -0.57 2.81 18.60
C ILE A 4 -1.03 1.52 17.91
N LYS A 5 -1.35 0.48 18.68
CA LYS A 5 -1.88 -0.78 18.12
C LYS A 5 -3.14 -0.55 17.31
N LYS A 6 -4.07 0.27 17.82
CA LYS A 6 -5.31 0.62 17.13
C LYS A 6 -5.06 1.44 15.87
N GLN A 7 -4.12 2.40 15.94
CA GLN A 7 -3.77 3.28 14.83
C GLN A 7 -3.17 2.53 13.64
N PHE A 8 -2.28 1.56 13.89
CA PHE A 8 -1.53 0.84 12.86
C PHE A 8 -2.02 -0.59 12.61
N ALA A 9 -3.09 -1.03 13.27
CA ALA A 9 -3.69 -2.34 12.99
C ALA A 9 -4.17 -2.41 11.53
N GLY A 10 -3.72 -3.42 10.80
CA GLY A 10 -4.03 -3.59 9.38
C GLY A 10 -3.15 -2.80 8.40
N TYR A 11 -2.36 -1.83 8.89
CA TYR A 11 -1.43 -1.05 8.05
C TYR A 11 0.03 -1.51 8.17
N ALA A 12 0.33 -2.30 9.16
CA ALA A 12 1.68 -2.74 9.45
C ALA A 12 1.69 -4.15 10.04
N SER A 13 2.81 -4.86 9.86
CA SER A 13 3.02 -6.16 10.47
C SER A 13 3.04 -6.06 12.01
N PRO A 14 2.76 -7.16 12.74
CA PRO A 14 2.91 -7.17 14.20
C PRO A 14 4.28 -6.72 14.68
N THR A 15 5.34 -7.04 13.93
CA THR A 15 6.72 -6.63 14.22
C THR A 15 6.87 -5.11 14.15
N VAL A 16 6.34 -4.47 13.09
CA VAL A 16 6.34 -3.02 12.93
C VAL A 16 5.55 -2.35 14.05
N VAL A 17 4.35 -2.85 14.34
CA VAL A 17 3.51 -2.30 15.42
C VAL A 17 4.23 -2.35 16.77
N ARG A 18 4.90 -3.46 17.07
CA ARG A 18 5.66 -3.59 18.31
C ARG A 18 6.81 -2.59 18.37
N LEU A 19 7.57 -2.42 17.29
CA LEU A 19 8.65 -1.45 17.22
C LEU A 19 8.15 -0.02 17.51
N LEU A 20 7.03 0.37 16.91
CA LEU A 20 6.42 1.68 17.13
C LEU A 20 5.90 1.86 18.56
N GLN A 21 5.39 0.79 19.18
CA GLN A 21 4.97 0.80 20.59
C GLN A 21 6.15 0.97 21.57
N GLU A 22 7.30 0.40 21.21
CA GLU A 22 8.53 0.51 22.02
C GLU A 22 9.22 1.87 21.80
N ASN A 23 9.04 2.49 20.64
CA ASN A 23 9.70 3.73 20.24
C ASN A 23 8.67 4.76 19.71
N PRO A 24 7.80 5.32 20.56
CA PRO A 24 6.78 6.28 20.10
C PRO A 24 7.36 7.55 19.46
N ALA A 25 8.59 7.90 19.76
CA ALA A 25 9.28 9.05 19.17
C ALA A 25 9.44 8.92 17.65
N LEU A 26 9.51 7.72 17.12
CA LEU A 26 9.56 7.46 15.66
C LEU A 26 8.31 8.01 14.95
N ILE A 27 7.18 8.05 15.64
CA ILE A 27 5.92 8.61 15.12
C ILE A 27 5.88 10.12 15.30
N LYS A 28 6.15 10.59 16.52
CA LYS A 28 5.97 12.01 16.91
C LYS A 28 7.03 12.91 16.31
N ASP A 29 8.30 12.52 16.42
CA ASP A 29 9.42 13.35 16.02
C ASP A 29 9.72 13.21 14.51
N GLY A 30 9.20 12.14 13.92
CA GLY A 30 9.45 11.83 12.53
C GLY A 30 10.89 11.43 12.24
N MET A 31 11.17 11.21 10.97
CA MET A 31 12.52 10.90 10.52
C MET A 31 12.70 11.34 9.06
N LYS A 32 13.94 11.69 8.70
CA LYS A 32 14.37 11.84 7.33
C LYS A 32 15.22 10.63 6.98
N LYS A 33 14.83 9.87 6.01
CA LYS A 33 15.47 8.60 5.69
C LYS A 33 15.31 8.25 4.22
N GLU A 34 16.31 7.56 3.65
CA GLU A 34 16.14 6.90 2.36
C GLU A 34 15.16 5.74 2.50
N VAL A 35 14.14 5.73 1.67
CA VAL A 35 13.10 4.69 1.64
C VAL A 35 12.79 4.29 0.20
N SER A 36 12.25 3.10 0.03
CA SER A 36 11.63 2.70 -1.23
C SER A 36 10.13 2.86 -1.10
N ILE A 37 9.54 3.63 -2.01
CA ILE A 37 8.14 4.02 -2.01
C ILE A 37 7.45 3.34 -3.18
N CYS A 38 6.31 2.72 -2.93
CA CYS A 38 5.48 2.10 -3.95
C CYS A 38 4.08 2.70 -3.94
N PHE A 39 3.62 3.09 -5.13
CA PHE A 39 2.21 3.35 -5.40
C PHE A 39 1.66 2.21 -6.25
N SER A 40 0.48 1.71 -5.89
CA SER A 40 -0.26 0.76 -6.68
C SER A 40 -1.64 1.30 -7.01
N ASP A 41 -2.18 0.93 -8.16
CA ASP A 41 -3.50 1.36 -8.60
C ASP A 41 -4.23 0.20 -9.29
N LEU A 42 -5.51 0.06 -8.96
CA LEU A 42 -6.39 -0.94 -9.55
C LEU A 42 -6.78 -0.53 -10.97
N ARG A 43 -6.75 -1.48 -11.87
CA ARG A 43 -7.23 -1.33 -13.25
C ARG A 43 -8.39 -2.26 -13.52
N GLY A 44 -9.35 -1.79 -14.34
CA GLY A 44 -10.52 -2.59 -14.67
C GLY A 44 -11.62 -2.54 -13.61
N PHE A 45 -11.64 -1.49 -12.78
CA PHE A 45 -12.68 -1.29 -11.78
C PHE A 45 -14.07 -1.13 -12.42
N THR A 46 -14.18 -0.35 -13.51
CA THR A 46 -15.48 -0.04 -14.12
C THR A 46 -16.24 -1.29 -14.57
N PRO A 47 -15.66 -2.21 -15.37
CA PRO A 47 -16.34 -3.45 -15.70
C PRO A 47 -16.69 -4.31 -14.49
N LEU A 48 -15.80 -4.38 -13.51
CA LEU A 48 -16.04 -5.12 -12.28
C LEU A 48 -17.22 -4.52 -11.50
N GLY A 49 -17.23 -3.20 -11.32
CA GLY A 49 -18.30 -2.49 -10.65
C GLY A 49 -19.66 -2.69 -11.34
N GLU A 50 -19.70 -2.56 -12.67
CA GLU A 50 -20.90 -2.79 -13.47
C GLU A 50 -21.43 -4.22 -13.32
N SER A 51 -20.54 -5.21 -13.14
CA SER A 51 -20.95 -6.60 -12.97
C SER A 51 -21.76 -6.88 -11.70
N PHE A 52 -21.70 -5.97 -10.72
CA PHE A 52 -22.46 -6.06 -9.47
C PHE A 52 -23.84 -5.37 -9.55
N GLY A 53 -24.09 -4.53 -10.56
CA GLY A 53 -25.35 -3.78 -10.67
C GLY A 53 -25.61 -2.97 -9.40
N ASP A 54 -26.75 -3.22 -8.76
CA ASP A 54 -27.15 -2.54 -7.53
C ASP A 54 -26.66 -3.21 -6.25
N ASP A 55 -25.88 -4.30 -6.37
CA ASP A 55 -25.31 -5.03 -5.22
C ASP A 55 -24.09 -4.31 -4.65
N VAL A 56 -24.31 -3.23 -3.92
CA VAL A 56 -23.26 -2.42 -3.28
C VAL A 56 -22.46 -3.22 -2.25
N LYS A 57 -23.13 -4.08 -1.47
CA LYS A 57 -22.48 -4.92 -0.47
C LYS A 57 -21.52 -5.92 -1.10
N GLY A 58 -21.93 -6.55 -2.20
CA GLY A 58 -21.08 -7.49 -2.95
C GLY A 58 -19.86 -6.80 -3.52
N LEU A 59 -20.02 -5.62 -4.13
CA LEU A 59 -18.90 -4.82 -4.63
C LEU A 59 -17.96 -4.39 -3.51
N THR A 60 -18.48 -3.91 -2.39
CA THR A 60 -17.65 -3.53 -1.23
C THR A 60 -16.85 -4.72 -0.71
N ASN A 61 -17.45 -5.88 -0.59
CA ASN A 61 -16.78 -7.10 -0.13
C ASN A 61 -15.65 -7.51 -1.07
N ILE A 62 -15.88 -7.45 -2.38
CA ILE A 62 -14.84 -7.82 -3.37
C ILE A 62 -13.69 -6.80 -3.36
N MET A 63 -13.98 -5.52 -3.20
CA MET A 63 -12.94 -4.48 -3.08
C MET A 63 -12.11 -4.65 -1.82
N ASN A 64 -12.73 -5.00 -0.71
CA ASN A 64 -12.01 -5.32 0.53
C ASN A 64 -11.11 -6.55 0.36
N SER A 65 -11.58 -7.56 -0.35
CA SER A 65 -10.78 -8.76 -0.68
C SER A 65 -9.58 -8.41 -1.57
N TYR A 66 -9.75 -7.52 -2.53
CA TYR A 66 -8.65 -6.99 -3.34
C TYR A 66 -7.62 -6.27 -2.49
N MET A 67 -8.06 -5.36 -1.61
CA MET A 67 -7.16 -4.62 -0.71
C MET A 67 -6.40 -5.57 0.22
N ASP A 68 -7.05 -6.58 0.77
CA ASP A 68 -6.39 -7.60 1.60
C ASP A 68 -5.33 -8.36 0.79
N ALA A 69 -5.64 -8.72 -0.44
CA ALA A 69 -4.72 -9.46 -1.31
C ALA A 69 -3.43 -8.68 -1.59
N ILE A 70 -3.52 -7.39 -1.89
CA ILE A 70 -2.34 -6.55 -2.18
C ILE A 70 -1.60 -6.10 -0.92
N THR A 71 -2.27 -6.04 0.21
CA THR A 71 -1.68 -5.63 1.50
C THR A 71 -0.81 -6.72 2.11
N GLN A 72 -1.21 -7.98 2.02
CA GLN A 72 -0.49 -9.09 2.66
C GLN A 72 0.99 -9.19 2.26
N PRO A 73 1.39 -9.09 0.98
CA PRO A 73 2.80 -9.08 0.60
C PRO A 73 3.60 -7.95 1.24
N VAL A 74 2.98 -6.78 1.43
CA VAL A 74 3.62 -5.63 2.09
C VAL A 74 3.90 -5.94 3.55
N LEU A 75 2.93 -6.52 4.27
CA LEU A 75 3.08 -6.92 5.66
C LEU A 75 4.12 -8.03 5.82
N ASP A 76 4.14 -8.99 4.92
CA ASP A 76 5.10 -10.12 4.92
C ASP A 76 6.54 -9.64 4.70
N ALA A 77 6.72 -8.52 4.00
CA ALA A 77 8.03 -7.89 3.75
C ALA A 77 8.41 -6.84 4.83
N ASP A 78 7.66 -6.75 5.94
CA ASP A 78 7.82 -5.71 6.96
C ASP A 78 7.76 -4.28 6.40
N GLY A 79 7.07 -4.10 5.28
CA GLY A 79 6.71 -2.81 4.75
C GLY A 79 5.59 -2.16 5.56
N MET A 80 5.39 -0.89 5.34
CA MET A 80 4.35 -0.15 6.03
C MET A 80 3.38 0.46 5.02
N ILE A 81 2.09 0.12 5.14
CA ILE A 81 1.04 0.81 4.40
C ILE A 81 0.90 2.22 4.97
N ILE A 82 1.06 3.22 4.13
CA ILE A 82 0.90 4.62 4.54
C ILE A 82 -0.55 5.03 4.44
N LYS A 83 -1.18 4.78 3.29
CA LYS A 83 -2.58 5.13 3.07
C LYS A 83 -3.17 4.41 1.86
N TYR A 84 -4.49 4.36 1.83
CA TYR A 84 -5.27 4.04 0.65
C TYR A 84 -5.88 5.32 0.09
N ILE A 85 -5.88 5.46 -1.22
CA ILE A 85 -6.44 6.60 -1.94
C ILE A 85 -7.42 6.04 -2.97
N GLY A 86 -8.70 5.89 -2.58
CA GLY A 86 -9.66 5.14 -3.38
C GLY A 86 -9.24 3.68 -3.51
N ASP A 87 -9.02 3.23 -4.73
CA ASP A 87 -8.52 1.89 -5.06
C ASP A 87 -6.97 1.82 -5.23
N ALA A 88 -6.29 2.93 -4.96
CA ALA A 88 -4.84 3.03 -4.94
C ALA A 88 -4.28 2.81 -3.53
N SER A 89 -3.05 2.34 -3.44
CA SER A 89 -2.33 2.22 -2.18
C SER A 89 -0.93 2.82 -2.27
N MET A 90 -0.45 3.30 -1.14
CA MET A 90 0.93 3.76 -0.97
C MET A 90 1.56 3.02 0.19
N HIS A 91 2.72 2.43 -0.02
CA HIS A 91 3.49 1.81 1.03
C HIS A 91 5.00 2.10 0.90
N VAL A 92 5.73 1.86 1.98
CA VAL A 92 7.17 2.12 2.04
C VAL A 92 7.91 0.92 2.64
N HIS A 93 9.18 0.81 2.26
CA HIS A 93 10.14 -0.14 2.82
C HIS A 93 11.34 0.62 3.41
N ASN A 94 12.01 0.03 4.38
CA ASN A 94 13.12 0.58 5.15
C ASN A 94 12.68 1.53 6.29
N ALA A 95 11.39 1.63 6.56
CA ALA A 95 10.86 2.38 7.69
C ALA A 95 9.53 1.80 8.15
N PRO A 96 9.30 1.68 9.43
CA PRO A 96 10.23 1.93 10.53
C PRO A 96 11.27 0.81 10.75
N ILE A 97 11.09 -0.37 10.12
CA ILE A 97 12.06 -1.46 10.17
C ILE A 97 13.12 -1.25 9.10
N GLU A 98 14.38 -1.19 9.54
CA GLU A 98 15.50 -1.04 8.62
C GLU A 98 15.68 -2.27 7.74
N ASP A 99 15.85 -2.04 6.45
CA ASP A 99 16.15 -3.06 5.45
C ASP A 99 17.23 -2.52 4.50
N LYS A 100 18.42 -3.06 4.62
CA LYS A 100 19.58 -2.65 3.79
C LYS A 100 19.37 -2.91 2.30
N HIS A 101 18.45 -3.81 1.95
CA HIS A 101 18.13 -4.20 0.58
C HIS A 101 16.75 -3.71 0.15
N HIS A 102 16.28 -2.62 0.76
CA HIS A 102 14.91 -2.12 0.54
C HIS A 102 14.53 -1.88 -0.93
N PRO A 103 15.41 -1.43 -1.83
CA PRO A 103 15.03 -1.32 -3.24
C PRO A 103 14.68 -2.67 -3.86
N ARG A 104 15.45 -3.70 -3.56
CA ARG A 104 15.16 -5.07 -4.02
C ARG A 104 13.91 -5.64 -3.36
N THR A 105 13.77 -5.44 -2.06
CA THR A 105 12.58 -5.86 -1.30
C THR A 105 11.32 -5.22 -1.85
N ALA A 106 11.36 -3.94 -2.19
CA ALA A 106 10.24 -3.22 -2.77
C ALA A 106 9.80 -3.81 -4.13
N VAL A 107 10.78 -4.11 -5.00
CA VAL A 107 10.49 -4.73 -6.31
C VAL A 107 9.91 -6.13 -6.13
N GLN A 108 10.51 -6.94 -5.26
CA GLN A 108 9.99 -8.29 -4.98
C GLN A 108 8.58 -8.24 -4.40
N CYS A 109 8.32 -7.31 -3.49
CA CYS A 109 7.00 -7.08 -2.93
C CYS A 109 5.99 -6.70 -4.02
N GLY A 110 6.36 -5.82 -4.94
CA GLY A 110 5.51 -5.45 -6.10
C GLY A 110 5.16 -6.65 -6.97
N LEU A 111 6.12 -7.52 -7.25
CA LEU A 111 5.89 -8.77 -7.98
C LEU A 111 4.97 -9.72 -7.21
N ASP A 112 5.13 -9.83 -5.89
CA ASP A 112 4.27 -10.67 -5.05
C ASP A 112 2.84 -10.11 -4.98
N MET A 113 2.68 -8.78 -5.00
CA MET A 113 1.38 -8.13 -5.13
C MET A 113 0.70 -8.49 -6.46
N LEU A 114 1.43 -8.46 -7.57
CA LEU A 114 0.90 -8.87 -8.87
C LEU A 114 0.44 -10.34 -8.86
N ARG A 115 1.20 -11.23 -8.26
CA ARG A 115 0.81 -12.64 -8.08
C ARG A 115 -0.45 -12.78 -7.21
N ALA A 116 -0.57 -11.96 -6.19
CA ALA A 116 -1.77 -11.93 -5.36
C ALA A 116 -3.01 -11.48 -6.15
N VAL A 117 -2.85 -10.52 -7.06
CA VAL A 117 -3.93 -10.09 -7.98
C VAL A 117 -4.30 -11.21 -8.95
N GLU A 118 -3.35 -11.97 -9.46
CA GLU A 118 -3.63 -13.15 -10.30
C GLU A 118 -4.49 -14.18 -9.55
N LYS A 119 -4.15 -14.50 -8.31
CA LYS A 119 -4.95 -15.41 -7.46
C LYS A 119 -6.34 -14.86 -7.16
N PHE A 120 -6.43 -13.56 -6.93
CA PHE A 120 -7.71 -12.86 -6.75
C PHE A 120 -8.56 -13.00 -8.01
N ASN A 121 -7.98 -12.81 -9.19
CA ASN A 121 -8.66 -12.97 -10.47
C ASN A 121 -9.19 -14.40 -10.68
N ASP A 122 -8.43 -15.42 -10.31
CA ASP A 122 -8.89 -16.81 -10.41
C ASP A 122 -10.21 -17.01 -9.68
N LYS A 123 -10.37 -16.38 -8.51
CA LYS A 123 -11.60 -16.47 -7.71
C LYS A 123 -12.76 -15.72 -8.36
N ILE A 124 -12.55 -14.47 -8.77
CA ILE A 124 -13.64 -13.64 -9.29
C ILE A 124 -14.08 -14.08 -10.70
N VAL A 125 -13.15 -14.57 -11.52
CA VAL A 125 -13.46 -15.12 -12.84
C VAL A 125 -14.28 -16.42 -12.71
N ALA A 126 -13.95 -17.26 -11.72
CA ALA A 126 -14.75 -18.44 -11.42
C ALA A 126 -16.20 -18.11 -11.01
N GLU A 127 -16.43 -16.91 -10.48
CA GLU A 127 -17.75 -16.38 -10.13
C GLU A 127 -18.43 -15.66 -11.32
N GLY A 128 -17.82 -15.67 -12.51
CA GLY A 128 -18.34 -15.04 -13.71
C GLY A 128 -18.08 -13.54 -13.80
N ARG A 129 -17.14 -13.02 -13.03
CA ARG A 129 -16.81 -11.59 -13.02
C ARG A 129 -15.59 -11.27 -13.87
N PRO A 130 -15.49 -10.06 -14.44
CA PRO A 130 -14.32 -9.68 -15.22
C PRO A 130 -13.08 -9.56 -14.32
N PRO A 131 -11.89 -9.93 -14.84
CA PRO A 131 -10.65 -9.78 -14.11
C PRO A 131 -10.24 -8.32 -13.95
N VAL A 132 -9.38 -8.07 -12.98
CA VAL A 132 -8.77 -6.76 -12.74
C VAL A 132 -7.26 -6.83 -12.92
N GLY A 133 -6.63 -5.68 -13.08
CA GLY A 133 -5.18 -5.55 -13.11
C GLY A 133 -4.70 -4.60 -12.02
N MET A 134 -3.39 -4.54 -11.87
CA MET A 134 -2.75 -3.59 -10.96
C MET A 134 -1.52 -3.00 -11.65
N GLY A 135 -1.36 -1.69 -11.61
CA GLY A 135 -0.12 -1.01 -11.93
C GLY A 135 0.62 -0.66 -10.64
N ALA A 136 1.95 -0.74 -10.66
CA ALA A 136 2.77 -0.35 -9.54
C ALA A 136 3.96 0.50 -10.00
N GLY A 137 4.23 1.59 -9.28
CA GLY A 137 5.40 2.44 -9.48
C GLY A 137 6.24 2.46 -8.22
N ILE A 138 7.54 2.19 -8.35
CA ILE A 138 8.47 2.09 -7.24
C ILE A 138 9.61 3.07 -7.46
N ASN A 139 9.96 3.82 -6.44
CA ASN A 139 11.10 4.74 -6.45
C ASN A 139 11.81 4.73 -5.10
N THR A 140 13.12 4.86 -5.14
CA THR A 140 13.96 4.93 -3.94
C THR A 140 14.54 6.33 -3.81
N GLY A 141 14.44 6.91 -2.64
CA GLY A 141 14.97 8.24 -2.35
C GLY A 141 14.67 8.70 -0.93
N LEU A 142 15.11 9.90 -0.61
CA LEU A 142 14.86 10.49 0.69
C LEU A 142 13.38 10.83 0.86
N GLY A 143 12.86 10.47 2.03
CA GLY A 143 11.52 10.83 2.46
C GLY A 143 11.52 11.39 3.89
N TYR A 144 10.55 12.24 4.16
CA TYR A 144 10.24 12.73 5.50
C TYR A 144 9.05 11.97 6.02
N LEU A 145 9.27 11.12 7.03
CA LEU A 145 8.24 10.24 7.60
C LEU A 145 7.86 10.74 9.00
N GLY A 146 6.58 10.75 9.28
CA GLY A 146 6.10 11.14 10.60
C GLY A 146 4.61 11.44 10.60
N GLU A 147 4.13 11.85 11.75
CA GLU A 147 2.74 12.26 11.94
C GLU A 147 2.53 13.67 11.38
N MET A 148 1.63 13.82 10.44
CA MET A 148 1.39 15.06 9.70
C MET A 148 -0.09 15.33 9.56
N GLY A 149 -0.44 16.61 9.43
CA GLY A 149 -1.80 17.07 9.25
C GLY A 149 -2.13 18.24 10.14
N SER A 150 -3.43 18.51 10.32
CA SER A 150 -3.93 19.54 11.22
C SER A 150 -4.12 18.98 12.62
N THR A 151 -4.31 19.87 13.59
CA THR A 151 -4.66 19.46 14.97
C THR A 151 -5.96 18.68 15.05
N ALA A 152 -6.88 18.92 14.11
CA ALA A 152 -8.15 18.21 14.04
C ALA A 152 -8.02 16.83 13.38
N ARG A 153 -7.10 16.68 12.43
CA ARG A 153 -6.88 15.41 11.70
C ARG A 153 -5.41 15.29 11.30
N HIS A 154 -4.76 14.31 11.84
CA HIS A 154 -3.38 13.98 11.51
C HIS A 154 -3.21 12.46 11.35
N SER A 155 -2.25 12.07 10.55
CA SER A 155 -1.92 10.67 10.27
C SER A 155 -0.44 10.52 9.94
N TYR A 156 0.05 9.31 10.06
CA TYR A 156 1.40 9.00 9.63
C TYR A 156 1.50 9.09 8.11
N ASP A 157 2.45 9.85 7.60
CA ASP A 157 2.61 10.08 6.17
C ASP A 157 4.10 10.19 5.79
N VAL A 158 4.34 10.24 4.49
CA VAL A 158 5.67 10.43 3.89
C VAL A 158 5.59 11.57 2.88
N LEU A 159 6.53 12.50 2.97
CA LEU A 159 6.67 13.63 2.05
C LEU A 159 8.03 13.62 1.38
N GLY A 160 8.12 14.23 0.21
CA GLY A 160 9.34 14.46 -0.53
C GLY A 160 9.19 14.23 -2.03
N ASP A 161 10.16 14.69 -2.81
CA ASP A 161 10.19 14.54 -4.27
C ASP A 161 10.20 13.07 -4.70
N SER A 162 10.82 12.20 -3.89
CA SER A 162 10.84 10.75 -4.11
C SER A 162 9.44 10.14 -4.12
N VAL A 163 8.53 10.69 -3.31
CA VAL A 163 7.11 10.27 -3.27
C VAL A 163 6.41 10.65 -4.57
N SER A 164 6.55 11.91 -5.01
CA SER A 164 5.98 12.41 -6.26
C SER A 164 6.49 11.64 -7.47
N THR A 165 7.77 11.27 -7.46
CA THR A 165 8.39 10.48 -8.52
C THR A 165 7.79 9.07 -8.59
N ALA A 166 7.62 8.40 -7.45
CA ALA A 166 6.98 7.08 -7.40
C ALA A 166 5.55 7.12 -7.97
N ALA A 167 4.78 8.15 -7.62
CA ALA A 167 3.42 8.32 -8.13
C ALA A 167 3.41 8.52 -9.65
N ARG A 168 4.35 9.30 -10.18
CA ARG A 168 4.50 9.52 -11.64
C ARG A 168 4.92 8.24 -12.37
N ILE A 169 5.79 7.44 -11.79
CA ILE A 169 6.18 6.14 -12.36
C ILE A 169 4.95 5.23 -12.45
N GLU A 170 4.13 5.16 -11.41
CA GLU A 170 2.89 4.38 -11.42
C GLU A 170 1.97 4.83 -12.56
N SER A 171 1.72 6.13 -12.71
CA SER A 171 0.83 6.66 -13.75
C SER A 171 1.33 6.36 -15.18
N LYS A 172 2.61 6.13 -15.38
CA LYS A 172 3.19 5.73 -16.66
C LYS A 172 2.94 4.27 -17.04
N CYS A 173 2.56 3.43 -16.08
CA CYS A 173 2.27 2.02 -16.37
C CYS A 173 1.21 1.84 -17.48
N LYS A 174 0.19 2.68 -17.50
CA LYS A 174 -0.86 2.65 -18.54
C LYS A 174 -0.30 2.97 -19.93
N GLU A 175 0.65 3.89 -20.01
CA GLU A 175 1.29 4.32 -21.24
C GLU A 175 2.20 3.22 -21.82
N TYR A 176 2.92 2.51 -20.94
CA TYR A 176 3.87 1.47 -21.34
C TYR A 176 3.28 0.05 -21.31
N GLY A 177 2.04 -0.11 -20.89
CA GLY A 177 1.37 -1.41 -20.85
C GLY A 177 1.94 -2.39 -19.82
N CYS A 178 2.40 -1.89 -18.68
CA CYS A 178 2.98 -2.71 -17.61
C CYS A 178 2.27 -2.49 -16.27
#